data_9aab28dc1d1faa431d372650eb11a751
#
_entry.id   9aab28dc1d1faa431d372650eb11a751
#
_cell.length_a   1.000
_cell.length_b   1.000
_cell.length_c   1.000
_cell.angle_alpha   90.00
_cell.angle_beta   90.00
_cell.angle_gamma   90.00
#
_symmetry.space_group_name_H-M   'P 1'
#
loop_
_entity.id
_entity.type
_entity.pdbx_description
1 polymer ?
#
loop_
_entity_poly.entity_id
_entity_poly.type
_entity_poly.pdbx_seq_one_letter_code
_entity_poly.pdbx_strand_id
1 'polypeptide(L)'
;MKHLGNFVALLILAVNALFTGLLLFTAYSPHIQPVTHPVQSCLGLTFPVFLMINAGFLIFWLVIQRYRSALLPLIGMLLCYSQIRTYLPINFHTDHLPETSIKLLSYNIMGFDGAAKQDGKNPILTYLKESGADILCLQEYSTVQSSKHLSQKSGNSRHIHTTASTQWVAERDIPTR
;
A
#
# COMPACT_ATOMS: atom_id res chain seq x y z
N MET A 1 -18.75 -46.53 -0.84
CA MET A 1 -18.76 -45.15 -0.32
C MET A 1 -17.37 -44.52 -0.24
N LYS A 2 -16.29 -45.23 0.15
CA LYS A 2 -14.92 -44.67 0.23
C LYS A 2 -14.37 -44.13 -1.12
N HIS A 3 -14.66 -44.83 -2.24
CA HIS A 3 -14.20 -44.41 -3.57
C HIS A 3 -14.87 -43.12 -4.04
N LEU A 4 -16.16 -42.93 -3.78
CA LEU A 4 -16.89 -41.70 -4.11
C LEU A 4 -16.33 -40.47 -3.29
N GLY A 5 -16.08 -40.66 -2.00
CA GLY A 5 -15.51 -39.62 -1.17
C GLY A 5 -14.08 -39.21 -1.59
N ASN A 6 -13.28 -40.17 -2.08
CA ASN A 6 -11.96 -39.87 -2.62
C ASN A 6 -12.02 -39.13 -3.96
N PHE A 7 -12.98 -39.52 -4.83
CA PHE A 7 -13.18 -38.82 -6.11
C PHE A 7 -13.62 -37.39 -5.93
N VAL A 8 -14.59 -37.14 -5.04
CA VAL A 8 -15.03 -35.77 -4.70
C VAL A 8 -13.89 -34.96 -4.13
N ALA A 9 -13.08 -35.54 -3.23
CA ALA A 9 -11.93 -34.83 -2.67
C ALA A 9 -10.87 -34.52 -3.74
N LEU A 10 -10.67 -35.36 -4.72
CA LEU A 10 -9.77 -35.12 -5.84
C LEU A 10 -10.26 -33.94 -6.70
N LEU A 11 -11.56 -33.86 -6.98
CA LEU A 11 -12.15 -32.72 -7.69
C LEU A 11 -11.96 -31.42 -6.94
N ILE A 12 -12.23 -31.41 -5.62
CA ILE A 12 -12.02 -30.21 -4.77
C ILE A 12 -10.54 -29.82 -4.75
N LEU A 13 -9.63 -30.78 -4.70
CA LEU A 13 -8.19 -30.55 -4.75
C LEU A 13 -7.76 -29.95 -6.10
N ALA A 14 -8.34 -30.40 -7.22
CA ALA A 14 -8.06 -29.83 -8.54
C ALA A 14 -8.52 -28.36 -8.62
N VAL A 15 -9.71 -28.05 -8.09
CA VAL A 15 -10.21 -26.67 -7.99
C VAL A 15 -9.28 -25.81 -7.09
N ASN A 16 -8.87 -26.35 -5.93
CA ASN A 16 -7.91 -25.67 -5.07
C ASN A 16 -6.58 -25.39 -5.79
N ALA A 17 -6.06 -26.38 -6.56
CA ALA A 17 -4.83 -26.20 -7.33
C ALA A 17 -4.96 -25.05 -8.36
N LEU A 18 -6.12 -24.94 -9.01
CA LEU A 18 -6.40 -23.82 -9.91
C LEU A 18 -6.35 -22.49 -9.17
N PHE A 19 -7.05 -22.38 -8.04
CA PHE A 19 -7.03 -21.12 -7.26
C PHE A 19 -5.67 -20.80 -6.64
N THR A 20 -4.89 -21.83 -6.28
CA THR A 20 -3.49 -21.61 -5.84
C THR A 20 -2.63 -21.10 -7.00
N GLY A 21 -2.80 -21.64 -8.20
CA GLY A 21 -2.14 -21.14 -9.42
C GLY A 21 -2.50 -19.68 -9.73
N LEU A 22 -3.78 -19.31 -9.61
CA LEU A 22 -4.25 -17.92 -9.77
C LEU A 22 -3.67 -17.01 -8.69
N LEU A 23 -3.56 -17.46 -7.44
CA LEU A 23 -2.90 -16.72 -6.37
C LEU A 23 -1.44 -16.42 -6.72
N LEU A 24 -0.68 -17.42 -7.15
CA LEU A 24 0.72 -17.24 -7.56
C LEU A 24 0.84 -16.32 -8.78
N PHE A 25 -0.06 -16.44 -9.73
CA PHE A 25 -0.08 -15.58 -10.92
C PHE A 25 -0.34 -14.10 -10.56
N THR A 26 -1.32 -13.84 -9.69
CA THR A 26 -1.61 -12.47 -9.23
C THR A 26 -0.50 -11.91 -8.34
N ALA A 27 0.17 -12.76 -7.55
CA ALA A 27 1.34 -12.38 -6.76
C ALA A 27 2.53 -11.96 -7.63
N TYR A 28 2.63 -12.47 -8.87
CA TYR A 28 3.67 -12.10 -9.82
C TYR A 28 3.42 -10.75 -10.53
N SER A 29 2.20 -10.22 -10.45
CA SER A 29 1.78 -8.97 -11.12
C SER A 29 2.73 -7.76 -10.93
N PRO A 30 3.36 -7.51 -9.75
CA PRO A 30 4.28 -6.38 -9.57
C PRO A 30 5.53 -6.44 -10.48
N HIS A 31 5.86 -7.59 -11.04
CA HIS A 31 7.00 -7.77 -11.95
C HIS A 31 6.63 -7.51 -13.43
N ILE A 32 5.35 -7.28 -13.71
CA ILE A 32 4.85 -7.01 -15.07
C ILE A 32 4.84 -5.51 -15.31
N GLN A 33 5.45 -5.07 -16.41
CA GLN A 33 5.48 -3.64 -16.78
C GLN A 33 4.08 -3.16 -17.18
N PRO A 34 3.51 -2.14 -16.50
CA PRO A 34 2.17 -1.64 -16.80
C PRO A 34 2.01 -1.04 -18.20
N VAL A 35 3.10 -0.46 -18.75
CA VAL A 35 3.09 0.18 -20.07
C VAL A 35 2.86 -0.82 -21.20
N THR A 36 3.43 -2.03 -21.08
CA THR A 36 3.31 -3.07 -22.11
C THR A 36 2.11 -3.99 -21.87
N HIS A 37 1.75 -4.22 -20.60
CA HIS A 37 0.73 -5.18 -20.21
C HIS A 37 -0.20 -4.61 -19.12
N PRO A 38 -1.03 -3.59 -19.45
CA PRO A 38 -1.86 -2.91 -18.44
C PRO A 38 -2.88 -3.83 -17.76
N VAL A 39 -3.51 -4.74 -18.51
CA VAL A 39 -4.51 -5.67 -17.96
C VAL A 39 -3.87 -6.64 -16.98
N GLN A 40 -2.73 -7.22 -17.33
CA GLN A 40 -2.02 -8.16 -16.45
C GLN A 40 -1.51 -7.48 -15.17
N SER A 41 -1.07 -6.24 -15.25
CA SER A 41 -0.65 -5.45 -14.08
C SER A 41 -1.82 -5.19 -13.12
N CYS A 42 -3.03 -4.96 -13.66
CA CYS A 42 -4.23 -4.76 -12.86
C CYS A 42 -4.70 -6.04 -12.13
N LEU A 43 -4.31 -7.24 -12.62
CA LEU A 43 -4.66 -8.50 -11.95
C LEU A 43 -4.11 -8.59 -10.52
N GLY A 44 -3.04 -7.87 -10.19
CA GLY A 44 -2.53 -7.77 -8.81
C GLY A 44 -3.57 -7.28 -7.81
N LEU A 45 -4.53 -6.46 -8.23
CA LEU A 45 -5.62 -5.99 -7.38
C LEU A 45 -6.56 -7.12 -6.92
N THR A 46 -6.60 -8.24 -7.63
CA THR A 46 -7.39 -9.42 -7.26
C THR A 46 -6.68 -10.35 -6.28
N PHE A 47 -5.40 -10.08 -5.98
CA PHE A 47 -4.60 -10.91 -5.07
C PHE A 47 -5.26 -11.17 -3.70
N PRO A 48 -5.83 -10.15 -2.99
CA PRO A 48 -6.48 -10.39 -1.70
C PRO A 48 -7.66 -11.35 -1.80
N VAL A 49 -8.40 -11.34 -2.92
CA VAL A 49 -9.54 -12.24 -3.14
C VAL A 49 -9.05 -13.69 -3.24
N PHE A 50 -8.03 -13.95 -4.08
CA PHE A 50 -7.47 -15.30 -4.21
C PHE A 50 -6.78 -15.77 -2.93
N LEU A 51 -6.19 -14.84 -2.15
CA LEU A 51 -5.64 -15.16 -0.84
C LEU A 51 -6.73 -15.66 0.13
N MET A 52 -7.87 -14.97 0.20
CA MET A 52 -8.99 -15.37 1.05
C MET A 52 -9.58 -16.72 0.61
N ILE A 53 -9.71 -16.97 -0.69
CA ILE A 53 -10.18 -18.28 -1.21
C ILE A 53 -9.22 -19.40 -0.79
N ASN A 54 -7.90 -19.20 -0.93
CA ASN A 54 -6.92 -20.21 -0.53
C ASN A 54 -6.90 -20.42 1.00
N ALA A 55 -7.08 -19.37 1.80
CA ALA A 55 -7.27 -19.51 3.25
C ALA A 55 -8.53 -20.32 3.59
N GLY A 56 -9.63 -20.10 2.86
CA GLY A 56 -10.84 -20.90 2.99
C GLY A 56 -10.60 -22.37 2.67
N PHE A 57 -9.87 -22.70 1.59
CA PHE A 57 -9.49 -24.10 1.27
C PHE A 57 -8.58 -24.70 2.34
N LEU A 58 -7.65 -23.92 2.90
CA LEU A 58 -6.78 -24.39 3.97
C LEU A 58 -7.62 -24.80 5.19
N ILE A 59 -8.53 -23.94 5.65
CA ILE A 59 -9.44 -24.21 6.77
C ILE A 59 -10.30 -25.43 6.46
N PHE A 60 -10.89 -25.52 5.26
CA PHE A 60 -11.71 -26.63 4.81
C PHE A 60 -10.96 -27.98 4.93
N TRP A 61 -9.72 -28.07 4.42
CA TRP A 61 -8.92 -29.28 4.49
C TRP A 61 -8.52 -29.65 5.92
N LEU A 62 -8.27 -28.65 6.79
CA LEU A 62 -7.97 -28.88 8.21
C LEU A 62 -9.19 -29.44 8.96
N VAL A 63 -10.39 -28.89 8.69
CA VAL A 63 -11.64 -29.35 9.31
C VAL A 63 -11.96 -30.81 8.92
N ILE A 64 -11.71 -31.18 7.65
CA ILE A 64 -11.93 -32.55 7.17
C ILE A 64 -10.77 -33.49 7.57
N GLN A 65 -9.74 -32.96 8.26
CA GLN A 65 -8.54 -33.70 8.68
C GLN A 65 -7.73 -34.33 7.53
N ARG A 66 -7.84 -33.73 6.33
CA ARG A 66 -7.02 -34.11 5.17
C ARG A 66 -5.76 -33.25 5.06
N TYR A 67 -4.85 -33.37 6.00
CA TYR A 67 -3.64 -32.55 6.14
C TYR A 67 -2.74 -32.54 4.91
N ARG A 68 -2.68 -33.67 4.15
CA ARG A 68 -1.90 -33.74 2.90
C ARG A 68 -2.43 -32.77 1.84
N SER A 69 -3.76 -32.61 1.76
CA SER A 69 -4.40 -31.69 0.82
C SER A 69 -4.27 -30.23 1.29
N ALA A 70 -4.20 -29.98 2.59
CA ALA A 70 -3.99 -28.68 3.17
C ALA A 70 -2.59 -28.10 2.85
N LEU A 71 -1.61 -28.95 2.56
CA LEU A 71 -0.26 -28.49 2.18
C LEU A 71 -0.26 -27.64 0.91
N LEU A 72 -1.16 -27.90 -0.04
CA LEU A 72 -1.19 -27.18 -1.31
C LEU A 72 -1.47 -25.69 -1.13
N PRO A 73 -2.60 -25.24 -0.53
CA PRO A 73 -2.85 -23.84 -0.29
C PRO A 73 -1.86 -23.23 0.71
N LEU A 74 -1.39 -23.99 1.70
CA LEU A 74 -0.39 -23.53 2.66
C LEU A 74 0.92 -23.15 1.96
N ILE A 75 1.46 -24.02 1.12
CA ILE A 75 2.70 -23.74 0.36
C ILE A 75 2.47 -22.56 -0.59
N GLY A 76 1.32 -22.51 -1.29
CA GLY A 76 0.99 -21.37 -2.15
C GLY A 76 1.00 -20.04 -1.40
N MET A 77 0.42 -19.99 -0.20
CA MET A 77 0.42 -18.79 0.64
C MET A 77 1.82 -18.44 1.16
N LEU A 78 2.62 -19.44 1.55
CA LEU A 78 4.00 -19.21 2.00
C LEU A 78 4.88 -18.63 0.88
N LEU A 79 4.72 -19.10 -0.35
CA LEU A 79 5.43 -18.56 -1.51
C LEU A 79 5.04 -17.10 -1.80
N CYS A 80 3.81 -16.70 -1.44
CA CYS A 80 3.31 -15.33 -1.58
C CYS A 80 3.56 -14.46 -0.33
N TYR A 81 4.35 -14.91 0.64
CA TYR A 81 4.55 -14.20 1.92
C TYR A 81 4.95 -12.73 1.74
N SER A 82 5.83 -12.43 0.80
CA SER A 82 6.26 -11.05 0.51
C SER A 82 5.08 -10.16 0.10
N GLN A 83 4.22 -10.65 -0.79
CA GLN A 83 3.02 -9.94 -1.24
C GLN A 83 2.00 -9.80 -0.12
N ILE A 84 1.79 -10.87 0.67
CA ILE A 84 0.89 -10.82 1.84
C ILE A 84 1.33 -9.72 2.79
N ARG A 85 2.63 -9.60 3.09
CA ARG A 85 3.17 -8.57 3.96
C ARG A 85 2.97 -7.15 3.40
N THR A 86 2.96 -6.99 2.07
CA THR A 86 2.68 -5.71 1.42
C THR A 86 1.22 -5.29 1.59
N TYR A 87 0.27 -6.23 1.46
CA TYR A 87 -1.16 -5.96 1.62
C TYR A 87 -1.61 -5.87 3.09
N LEU A 88 -0.92 -6.57 3.99
CA LEU A 88 -1.17 -6.57 5.43
C LEU A 88 0.10 -6.12 6.17
N PRO A 89 0.44 -4.82 6.11
CA PRO A 89 1.62 -4.30 6.79
C PRO A 89 1.39 -4.32 8.31
N ILE A 90 1.81 -5.38 8.98
CA ILE A 90 1.80 -5.45 10.43
C ILE A 90 3.05 -4.73 10.92
N ASN A 91 2.88 -3.47 11.30
CA ASN A 91 3.93 -2.66 11.90
C ASN A 91 3.69 -2.57 13.40
N PHE A 92 4.67 -3.01 14.19
CA PHE A 92 4.66 -2.81 15.62
C PHE A 92 5.00 -1.35 15.92
N HIS A 93 4.20 -0.73 16.78
CA HIS A 93 4.49 0.64 17.23
C HIS A 93 5.79 0.65 18.03
N THR A 94 6.66 1.61 17.75
CA THR A 94 7.91 1.80 18.49
C THR A 94 7.76 3.07 19.34
N ASP A 95 7.72 2.90 20.64
CA ASP A 95 7.53 4.01 21.59
C ASP A 95 8.79 4.87 21.77
N HIS A 96 9.96 4.31 21.50
CA HIS A 96 11.24 5.00 21.63
C HIS A 96 11.84 5.29 20.26
N LEU A 97 11.70 6.53 19.82
CA LEU A 97 12.39 7.03 18.63
C LEU A 97 13.77 7.56 19.04
N PRO A 98 14.85 7.26 18.32
CA PRO A 98 16.15 7.88 18.52
C PRO A 98 16.05 9.40 18.38
N GLU A 99 16.85 10.16 19.13
CA GLU A 99 16.86 11.65 19.06
C GLU A 99 17.23 12.19 17.67
N THR A 100 17.94 11.38 16.88
CA THR A 100 18.33 11.69 15.49
C THR A 100 17.28 11.27 14.45
N SER A 101 16.05 10.92 14.88
CA SER A 101 14.99 10.49 13.94
C SER A 101 14.50 11.66 13.10
N ILE A 102 14.34 11.42 11.79
CA ILE A 102 13.74 12.35 10.84
C ILE A 102 12.27 12.00 10.67
N LYS A 103 11.40 12.99 10.89
CA LYS A 103 9.95 12.84 10.71
C LYS A 103 9.56 13.16 9.28
N LEU A 104 9.16 12.13 8.51
CA LEU A 104 8.66 12.28 7.15
C LEU A 104 7.14 12.20 7.13
N LEU A 105 6.48 13.16 6.51
CA LEU A 105 5.04 13.17 6.27
C LEU A 105 4.75 13.09 4.77
N SER A 106 4.05 12.04 4.33
CA SER A 106 3.50 11.92 2.98
C SER A 106 2.00 12.18 3.03
N TYR A 107 1.51 13.14 2.25
CA TYR A 107 0.11 13.56 2.29
C TYR A 107 -0.40 13.92 0.89
N ASN A 108 -1.56 13.35 0.51
CA ASN A 108 -2.26 13.75 -0.70
C ASN A 108 -3.10 14.99 -0.42
N ILE A 109 -2.75 16.11 -1.05
CA ILE A 109 -3.37 17.41 -0.81
C ILE A 109 -4.51 17.75 -1.78
N MET A 110 -4.78 16.90 -2.79
CA MET A 110 -5.83 17.10 -3.80
C MET A 110 -5.84 18.55 -4.36
N GLY A 111 -4.67 19.11 -4.69
CA GLY A 111 -4.54 20.49 -5.15
C GLY A 111 -4.98 21.56 -4.14
N PHE A 112 -5.17 21.24 -2.86
CA PHE A 112 -5.79 22.06 -1.80
C PHE A 112 -7.30 22.35 -2.00
N ASP A 113 -7.97 21.70 -2.96
CA ASP A 113 -9.38 22.00 -3.28
C ASP A 113 -10.38 21.27 -2.38
N GLY A 114 -9.98 20.15 -1.77
CA GLY A 114 -10.89 19.30 -1.00
C GLY A 114 -11.27 19.82 0.39
N ALA A 115 -10.66 20.90 0.87
CA ALA A 115 -10.88 21.41 2.21
C ALA A 115 -11.70 22.71 2.19
N ALA A 116 -12.83 22.72 2.87
CA ALA A 116 -13.60 23.94 3.10
C ALA A 116 -12.73 24.98 3.81
N LYS A 117 -12.64 26.18 3.24
CA LYS A 117 -11.91 27.29 3.87
C LYS A 117 -12.70 27.74 5.10
N GLN A 118 -12.16 27.50 6.28
CA GLN A 118 -12.71 27.99 7.52
C GLN A 118 -11.92 29.27 7.90
N ASP A 119 -12.59 30.40 8.03
CA ASP A 119 -11.98 31.72 8.33
C ASP A 119 -10.84 32.14 7.40
N GLY A 120 -10.93 31.81 6.11
CA GLY A 120 -9.91 32.13 5.10
C GLY A 120 -8.61 31.32 5.24
N LYS A 121 -8.54 30.38 6.18
CA LYS A 121 -7.40 29.48 6.37
C LYS A 121 -7.71 28.11 5.75
N ASN A 122 -6.74 27.54 5.03
CA ASN A 122 -6.85 26.18 4.53
C ASN A 122 -6.42 25.22 5.64
N PRO A 123 -7.31 24.30 6.10
CA PRO A 123 -7.03 23.37 7.18
C PRO A 123 -5.86 22.41 6.86
N ILE A 124 -5.68 22.06 5.58
CA ILE A 124 -4.53 21.25 5.15
C ILE A 124 -3.22 21.97 5.44
N LEU A 125 -3.13 23.27 5.11
CA LEU A 125 -1.92 24.06 5.40
C LEU A 125 -1.67 24.21 6.91
N THR A 126 -2.73 24.33 7.69
CA THR A 126 -2.62 24.37 9.15
C THR A 126 -2.08 23.05 9.69
N TYR A 127 -2.64 21.92 9.26
CA TYR A 127 -2.18 20.58 9.63
C TYR A 127 -0.71 20.35 9.23
N LEU A 128 -0.33 20.69 7.99
CA LEU A 128 1.06 20.52 7.53
C LEU A 128 2.06 21.33 8.39
N LYS A 129 1.69 22.55 8.81
CA LYS A 129 2.53 23.37 9.69
C LYS A 129 2.65 22.80 11.09
N GLU A 130 1.54 22.32 11.65
CA GLU A 130 1.47 21.78 13.00
C GLU A 130 2.07 20.38 13.09
N SER A 131 2.20 19.66 11.96
CA SER A 131 2.72 18.30 11.92
C SER A 131 4.12 18.16 12.51
N GLY A 132 4.94 19.22 12.47
CA GLY A 132 6.33 19.20 12.91
C GLY A 132 7.20 18.23 12.10
N ALA A 133 6.82 17.92 10.86
CA ALA A 133 7.58 17.03 9.98
C ALA A 133 8.82 17.76 9.43
N ASP A 134 9.94 17.02 9.38
CA ASP A 134 11.19 17.51 8.82
C ASP A 134 11.17 17.46 7.29
N ILE A 135 10.47 16.47 6.73
CA ILE A 135 10.30 16.29 5.28
C ILE A 135 8.81 16.13 4.96
N LEU A 136 8.31 16.94 4.02
CA LEU A 136 6.93 16.89 3.52
C LEU A 136 6.94 16.40 2.07
N CYS A 137 6.29 15.23 1.82
CA CYS A 137 6.03 14.67 0.49
C CYS A 137 4.58 14.94 0.12
N LEU A 138 4.33 15.96 -0.70
CA LEU A 138 2.96 16.32 -1.09
C LEU A 138 2.60 15.65 -2.42
N GLN A 139 1.51 14.89 -2.41
CA GLN A 139 0.94 14.25 -3.60
C GLN A 139 -0.18 15.11 -4.18
N GLU A 140 -0.42 15.01 -5.49
CA GLU A 140 -1.42 15.79 -6.24
C GLU A 140 -1.27 17.31 -6.04
N TYR A 141 -0.04 17.77 -5.98
CA TYR A 141 0.25 19.21 -5.89
C TYR A 141 0.04 19.88 -7.26
N SER A 142 -0.89 20.84 -7.32
CA SER A 142 -1.14 21.63 -8.53
C SER A 142 -0.48 23.00 -8.42
N THR A 143 0.39 23.33 -9.38
CA THR A 143 1.16 24.60 -9.38
C THR A 143 0.29 25.84 -9.62
N VAL A 144 -0.80 25.72 -10.38
CA VAL A 144 -1.65 26.86 -10.76
C VAL A 144 -2.43 27.43 -9.57
N GLN A 145 -2.91 26.56 -8.70
CA GLN A 145 -3.74 26.95 -7.55
C GLN A 145 -2.91 27.11 -6.27
N SER A 146 -1.89 26.29 -6.13
CA SER A 146 -1.01 26.27 -4.95
C SER A 146 -0.10 27.48 -4.86
N SER A 147 0.34 28.07 -5.97
CA SER A 147 1.17 29.27 -5.97
C SER A 147 0.46 30.45 -5.33
N LYS A 148 -0.87 30.58 -5.49
CA LYS A 148 -1.67 31.63 -4.84
C LYS A 148 -1.71 31.46 -3.32
N HIS A 149 -1.75 30.22 -2.82
CA HIS A 149 -1.81 29.95 -1.38
C HIS A 149 -0.46 30.02 -0.69
N LEU A 150 0.62 29.69 -1.39
CA LEU A 150 1.98 29.72 -0.85
C LEU A 150 2.57 31.13 -0.92
N SER A 151 2.32 31.88 -1.99
CA SER A 151 2.86 33.23 -2.14
C SER A 151 2.23 34.23 -1.16
N GLN A 152 1.00 33.99 -0.73
CA GLN A 152 0.29 34.87 0.20
C GLN A 152 0.85 34.84 1.64
N LYS A 153 1.74 33.89 1.97
CA LYS A 153 2.25 33.70 3.35
C LYS A 153 3.75 33.58 3.51
N SER A 154 4.54 33.66 2.42
CA SER A 154 5.98 33.57 2.49
C SER A 154 6.61 34.95 2.34
N GLY A 155 6.60 35.71 3.43
CA GLY A 155 7.51 36.89 3.58
C GLY A 155 8.96 36.47 3.89
N ASN A 156 9.29 35.18 3.82
CA ASN A 156 10.65 34.69 4.02
C ASN A 156 10.93 33.57 2.99
N SER A 157 11.87 33.87 2.12
CA SER A 157 12.23 33.09 0.94
C SER A 157 12.69 31.67 1.30
N ARG A 158 11.97 30.65 0.83
CA ARG A 158 12.45 29.27 0.80
C ARG A 158 12.35 28.75 -0.64
N HIS A 159 13.43 28.23 -1.17
CA HIS A 159 13.47 27.68 -2.50
C HIS A 159 12.65 26.40 -2.58
N ILE A 160 11.63 26.40 -3.44
CA ILE A 160 10.85 25.21 -3.79
C ILE A 160 11.43 24.66 -5.08
N HIS A 161 12.03 23.49 -5.03
CA HIS A 161 12.44 22.76 -6.24
C HIS A 161 11.29 21.90 -6.74
N THR A 162 10.83 22.18 -7.96
CA THR A 162 9.73 21.48 -8.63
C THR A 162 10.29 20.50 -9.64
N THR A 163 10.10 19.20 -9.40
CA THR A 163 10.29 18.16 -10.42
C THR A 163 8.92 17.54 -10.73
N ALA A 164 8.64 17.26 -12.01
CA ALA A 164 7.31 17.07 -12.59
C ALA A 164 6.46 15.88 -12.06
N SER A 165 6.88 15.12 -11.05
CA SER A 165 6.08 14.03 -10.47
C SER A 165 6.15 13.90 -8.94
N THR A 166 7.09 14.58 -8.28
CA THR A 166 7.23 14.51 -6.82
C THR A 166 7.89 15.80 -6.35
N GLN A 167 7.21 16.58 -5.54
CA GLN A 167 7.79 17.82 -4.98
C GLN A 167 8.30 17.55 -3.57
N TRP A 168 9.56 17.88 -3.36
CA TRP A 168 10.21 17.85 -2.06
C TRP A 168 10.26 19.28 -1.53
N VAL A 169 9.70 19.52 -0.35
CA VAL A 169 9.92 20.75 0.39
C VAL A 169 10.79 20.37 1.57
N ALA A 170 12.07 20.65 1.46
CA ALA A 170 13.01 20.51 2.57
C ALA A 170 13.47 21.91 2.98
N GLU A 171 13.28 22.26 4.20
CA GLU A 171 14.19 23.16 4.90
C GLU A 171 13.82 23.37 6.36
N ARG A 172 14.72 22.96 7.19
CA ARG A 172 14.87 23.55 8.51
C ARG A 172 16.37 23.87 8.66
N ASP A 173 16.69 25.13 8.90
CA ASP A 173 18.03 25.52 9.32
C ASP A 173 18.41 24.70 10.55
N ILE A 174 19.32 23.76 10.39
CA ILE A 174 19.97 23.09 11.51
C ILE A 174 20.99 24.09 12.03
N PRO A 175 20.83 24.62 13.24
CA PRO A 175 21.87 25.43 13.82
C PRO A 175 23.11 24.57 14.01
N THR A 176 24.16 24.84 13.25
CA THR A 176 25.50 24.28 13.47
C THR A 176 25.98 24.68 14.86
N ARG A 177 26.10 23.72 15.73
CA ARG A 177 26.88 23.82 16.95
C ARG A 177 28.30 23.41 16.68
#